data_17fc8a8c2c93e06844e64a38e431892e
#
_entry.id   17fc8a8c2c93e06844e64a38e431892e
#
_cell.length_a   1.000
_cell.length_b   1.000
_cell.length_c   1.000
_cell.angle_alpha   90.00
_cell.angle_beta   90.00
_cell.angle_gamma   90.00
#
_symmetry.space_group_name_H-M   'P 1'
#
loop_
_entity.id
_entity.type
_entity.pdbx_description
1 polymer ?
#
loop_
_entity_poly.entity_id
_entity_poly.type
_entity_poly.pdbx_seq_one_letter_code
_entity_poly.pdbx_strand_id
1 'polypeptide(L)'
;VSAQFDHFYCKTKYPYLALSFYNLIPCCPTCNKAKGELPIKINPYVEGFDDNCIIKIDFPLNCILQKGEWNVCIDGDERTMTNVDAFVLDQLYKKHNDYASEIVFKAIANEKGYIDSIKHVSC
;
A
#
# COMPACT_ATOMS: atom_id res chain seq x y z
N VAL A 1 -12.34 -13.46 4.24
CA VAL A 1 -12.36 -12.68 2.98
C VAL A 1 -11.85 -13.60 1.89
N SER A 2 -12.66 -13.89 0.86
CA SER A 2 -12.23 -14.71 -0.27
C SER A 2 -11.33 -13.89 -1.19
N ALA A 3 -10.17 -14.44 -1.57
CA ALA A 3 -9.32 -13.84 -2.60
C ALA A 3 -9.99 -13.97 -3.97
N GLN A 4 -9.79 -12.99 -4.81
CA GLN A 4 -10.18 -12.98 -6.20
C GLN A 4 -8.93 -12.86 -7.08
N PHE A 5 -9.08 -13.15 -8.37
CA PHE A 5 -8.03 -12.89 -9.35
C PHE A 5 -8.42 -11.69 -10.21
N ASP A 6 -7.55 -10.70 -10.21
CA ASP A 6 -7.61 -9.57 -11.12
C ASP A 6 -6.73 -9.82 -12.34
N HIS A 7 -7.03 -9.16 -13.45
CA HIS A 7 -6.25 -9.26 -14.67
C HIS A 7 -5.32 -8.05 -14.82
N PHE A 8 -4.01 -8.29 -14.89
CA PHE A 8 -3.03 -7.24 -15.16
C PHE A 8 -3.34 -6.57 -16.51
N TYR A 9 -3.40 -7.37 -17.57
CA TYR A 9 -3.93 -6.95 -18.87
C TYR A 9 -5.42 -7.27 -18.92
N CYS A 10 -6.24 -6.22 -19.05
CA CYS A 10 -7.69 -6.33 -19.03
C CYS A 10 -8.20 -7.37 -20.07
N LYS A 11 -9.02 -8.31 -19.61
CA LYS A 11 -9.51 -9.41 -20.45
C LYS A 11 -10.39 -8.96 -21.61
N THR A 12 -11.02 -7.77 -21.53
CA THR A 12 -11.82 -7.21 -22.62
C THR A 12 -10.94 -6.78 -23.80
N LYS A 13 -9.72 -6.32 -23.53
CA LYS A 13 -8.74 -5.93 -24.55
C LYS A 13 -7.83 -7.08 -24.98
N TYR A 14 -7.52 -8.00 -24.06
CA TYR A 14 -6.57 -9.09 -24.25
C TYR A 14 -7.19 -10.44 -23.86
N PRO A 15 -8.25 -10.91 -24.55
CA PRO A 15 -8.96 -12.11 -24.15
C PRO A 15 -8.10 -13.38 -24.14
N TYR A 16 -7.07 -13.44 -25.00
CA TYR A 16 -6.14 -14.56 -25.07
C TYR A 16 -5.20 -14.66 -23.83
N LEU A 17 -5.08 -13.59 -23.04
CA LEU A 17 -4.35 -13.59 -21.76
C LEU A 17 -5.25 -13.88 -20.55
N ALA A 18 -6.54 -14.05 -20.73
CA ALA A 18 -7.48 -14.17 -19.62
C ALA A 18 -7.20 -15.36 -18.68
N LEU A 19 -6.62 -16.43 -19.20
CA LEU A 19 -6.24 -17.62 -18.44
C LEU A 19 -4.72 -17.75 -18.22
N SER A 20 -3.94 -16.74 -18.61
CA SER A 20 -2.50 -16.75 -18.38
C SER A 20 -2.20 -16.54 -16.90
N PHE A 21 -1.40 -17.44 -16.30
CA PHE A 21 -1.04 -17.36 -14.89
C PHE A 21 -0.42 -16.02 -14.51
N TYR A 22 0.53 -15.54 -15.30
CA TYR A 22 1.22 -14.27 -15.07
C TYR A 22 0.37 -13.01 -15.30
N ASN A 23 -0.85 -13.20 -15.81
CA ASN A 23 -1.84 -12.15 -15.96
C ASN A 23 -2.86 -12.12 -14.81
N LEU A 24 -2.86 -13.14 -13.95
CA LEU A 24 -3.82 -13.30 -12.85
C LEU A 24 -3.16 -12.90 -11.53
N ILE A 25 -3.57 -11.77 -10.98
CA ILE A 25 -3.03 -11.21 -9.73
C ILE A 25 -4.02 -11.47 -8.61
N PRO A 26 -3.62 -12.19 -7.53
CA PRO A 26 -4.47 -12.34 -6.36
C PRO A 26 -4.75 -10.99 -5.70
N CYS A 27 -6.01 -10.66 -5.49
CA CYS A 27 -6.39 -9.42 -4.82
C CYS A 27 -7.68 -9.59 -4.00
N CYS A 28 -7.95 -8.61 -3.14
CA CYS A 28 -9.21 -8.59 -2.41
C CYS A 28 -10.35 -8.08 -3.32
N PRO A 29 -11.62 -8.43 -3.02
CA PRO A 29 -12.76 -8.00 -3.83
C PRO A 29 -12.90 -6.48 -3.95
N THR A 30 -12.54 -5.74 -2.88
CA THR A 30 -12.62 -4.28 -2.87
C THR A 30 -11.63 -3.67 -3.86
N CYS A 31 -10.37 -4.11 -3.84
CA CYS A 31 -9.35 -3.65 -4.77
C CYS A 31 -9.66 -4.05 -6.21
N ASN A 32 -10.14 -5.28 -6.43
CA ASN A 32 -10.53 -5.76 -7.74
C ASN A 32 -11.66 -4.89 -8.34
N LYS A 33 -12.66 -4.58 -7.52
CA LYS A 33 -13.77 -3.71 -7.94
C LYS A 33 -13.31 -2.27 -8.19
N ALA A 34 -12.43 -1.74 -7.35
CA ALA A 34 -11.92 -0.38 -7.50
C ALA A 34 -11.13 -0.22 -8.79
N LYS A 35 -10.20 -1.15 -9.06
CA LYS A 35 -9.40 -1.15 -10.28
C LYS A 35 -10.28 -1.33 -11.54
N GLY A 36 -11.20 -2.30 -11.52
CA GLY A 36 -12.01 -2.60 -12.68
C GLY A 36 -11.17 -2.82 -13.95
N GLU A 37 -11.38 -1.99 -14.98
CA GLU A 37 -10.63 -2.03 -16.24
C GLU A 37 -9.47 -1.02 -16.32
N LEU A 38 -9.19 -0.29 -15.23
CA LEU A 38 -8.10 0.68 -15.20
C LEU A 38 -6.75 -0.02 -15.41
N PRO A 39 -5.85 0.59 -16.20
CA PRO A 39 -4.52 0.03 -16.40
C PRO A 39 -3.68 0.21 -15.13
N ILE A 40 -2.82 -0.77 -14.85
CA ILE A 40 -1.76 -0.69 -13.86
C ILE A 40 -0.42 -0.87 -14.56
N LYS A 41 0.63 -0.29 -14.00
CA LYS A 41 1.96 -0.21 -14.62
C LYS A 41 3.00 -1.13 -13.99
N ILE A 42 2.78 -1.53 -12.73
CA ILE A 42 3.68 -2.39 -11.97
C ILE A 42 3.07 -3.77 -11.88
N ASN A 43 3.74 -4.75 -12.45
CA ASN A 43 3.34 -6.15 -12.41
C ASN A 43 4.06 -6.85 -11.25
N PRO A 44 3.36 -7.34 -10.22
CA PRO A 44 3.99 -7.92 -9.03
C PRO A 44 4.75 -9.23 -9.30
N TYR A 45 4.60 -9.85 -10.48
CA TYR A 45 5.41 -11.00 -10.89
C TYR A 45 6.78 -10.62 -11.47
N VAL A 46 6.97 -9.36 -11.81
CA VAL A 46 8.17 -8.86 -12.49
C VAL A 46 8.94 -7.88 -11.63
N GLU A 47 8.22 -7.02 -10.92
CA GLU A 47 8.77 -5.90 -10.15
C GLU A 47 7.90 -5.56 -8.95
N GLY A 48 8.47 -4.87 -7.95
CA GLY A 48 7.76 -4.30 -6.81
C GLY A 48 7.66 -2.78 -6.90
N PHE A 49 7.20 -2.16 -5.84
CA PHE A 49 7.26 -0.71 -5.69
C PHE A 49 8.68 -0.24 -5.29
N ASP A 50 9.42 -1.12 -4.62
CA ASP A 50 10.80 -0.90 -4.15
C ASP A 50 10.99 0.50 -3.52
N ASP A 51 12.09 1.17 -3.85
CA ASP A 51 12.40 2.51 -3.35
C ASP A 51 11.57 3.64 -4.04
N ASN A 52 10.75 3.30 -5.02
CA ASN A 52 9.93 4.26 -5.76
C ASN A 52 8.58 4.57 -5.08
N CYS A 53 8.30 3.96 -3.94
CA CYS A 53 7.08 4.19 -3.17
C CYS A 53 7.42 4.53 -1.72
N ILE A 54 6.96 5.66 -1.25
CA ILE A 54 7.14 6.12 0.12
C ILE A 54 5.78 6.35 0.76
N ILE A 55 5.53 5.70 1.89
CA ILE A 55 4.37 6.01 2.72
C ILE A 55 4.81 7.09 3.71
N LYS A 56 4.19 8.27 3.60
CA LYS A 56 4.43 9.41 4.48
C LYS A 56 3.31 9.51 5.50
N ILE A 57 3.68 9.74 6.73
CA ILE A 57 2.73 10.04 7.81
C ILE A 57 2.98 11.48 8.22
N ASP A 58 2.07 12.37 7.87
CA ASP A 58 2.09 13.75 8.31
C ASP A 58 1.37 13.87 9.65
N PHE A 59 2.08 14.36 10.63
CA PHE A 59 1.51 14.65 11.95
C PHE A 59 1.99 16.01 12.43
N PRO A 60 1.08 16.89 12.89
CA PRO A 60 1.50 18.16 13.49
C PRO A 60 2.23 17.88 14.81
N LEU A 61 3.33 18.59 15.04
CA LEU A 61 4.14 18.45 16.27
C LEU A 61 3.33 18.55 17.59
N ASN A 62 2.20 19.26 17.54
CA ASN A 62 1.29 19.43 18.67
C ASN A 62 0.42 18.18 18.94
N CYS A 63 0.34 17.24 18.00
CA CYS A 63 -0.50 16.04 18.09
C CYS A 63 0.13 14.91 18.89
N ILE A 64 1.39 15.03 19.29
CA ILE A 64 2.03 14.08 20.21
C ILE A 64 1.33 14.10 21.57
N LEU A 65 0.72 15.23 21.95
CA LEU A 65 0.02 15.41 23.23
C LEU A 65 -1.52 15.52 23.09
N GLN A 66 -2.03 15.67 21.87
CA GLN A 66 -3.46 15.79 21.61
C GLN A 66 -3.84 14.90 20.44
N LYS A 67 -5.06 14.35 20.44
CA LYS A 67 -5.61 13.61 19.29
C LYS A 67 -5.77 14.57 18.10
N GLY A 68 -4.71 14.74 17.33
CA GLY A 68 -4.71 15.51 16.09
C GLY A 68 -5.05 14.66 14.88
N GLU A 69 -5.35 15.31 13.77
CA GLU A 69 -5.58 14.62 12.50
C GLU A 69 -4.24 14.14 11.94
N TRP A 70 -4.11 12.83 11.88
CA TRP A 70 -3.02 12.14 11.20
C TRP A 70 -3.38 12.03 9.72
N ASN A 71 -2.43 12.27 8.85
CA ASN A 71 -2.63 12.08 7.42
C ASN A 71 -1.59 11.10 6.87
N VAL A 72 -2.08 9.97 6.38
CA VAL A 72 -1.24 9.00 5.66
C VAL A 72 -1.39 9.28 4.18
N CYS A 73 -0.27 9.53 3.51
CA CYS A 73 -0.22 9.71 2.06
C CYS A 73 0.84 8.81 1.44
N ILE A 74 0.58 8.42 0.20
CA ILE A 74 1.52 7.65 -0.60
C ILE A 74 2.14 8.59 -1.63
N ASP A 75 3.44 8.55 -1.75
CA ASP A 75 4.19 9.32 -2.74
C ASP A 75 5.09 8.37 -3.54
N GLY A 76 5.27 8.64 -4.81
CA GLY A 76 6.06 7.78 -5.67
C GLY A 76 6.21 8.32 -7.07
N ASP A 77 6.88 7.56 -7.93
CA ASP A 77 7.00 7.87 -9.34
C ASP A 77 5.65 7.76 -10.09
N GLU A 78 5.61 8.19 -11.34
CA GLU A 78 4.39 8.15 -12.18
C GLU A 78 3.79 6.74 -12.29
N ARG A 79 4.65 5.70 -12.36
CA ARG A 79 4.20 4.31 -12.48
C ARG A 79 3.55 3.83 -11.20
N THR A 80 4.16 4.14 -10.05
CA THR A 80 3.65 3.86 -8.71
C THR A 80 2.31 4.56 -8.51
N MET A 81 2.23 5.86 -8.82
CA MET A 81 1.01 6.64 -8.65
C MET A 81 -0.13 6.13 -9.55
N THR A 82 0.17 5.65 -10.76
CA THR A 82 -0.84 4.98 -11.61
C THR A 82 -1.48 3.78 -10.90
N ASN A 83 -0.69 2.96 -10.21
CA ASN A 83 -1.21 1.81 -9.45
C ASN A 83 -1.97 2.27 -8.18
N VAL A 84 -1.45 3.27 -7.47
CA VAL A 84 -2.08 3.86 -6.27
C VAL A 84 -3.48 4.36 -6.62
N ASP A 85 -3.62 5.10 -7.72
CA ASP A 85 -4.89 5.64 -8.20
C ASP A 85 -5.86 4.54 -8.64
N ALA A 86 -5.38 3.56 -9.41
CA ALA A 86 -6.21 2.46 -9.90
C ALA A 86 -6.85 1.65 -8.76
N PHE A 87 -6.12 1.43 -7.67
CA PHE A 87 -6.60 0.71 -6.49
C PHE A 87 -7.19 1.62 -5.40
N VAL A 88 -7.20 2.94 -5.63
CA VAL A 88 -7.69 3.94 -4.66
C VAL A 88 -7.00 3.81 -3.29
N LEU A 89 -5.70 3.51 -3.31
CA LEU A 89 -4.93 3.19 -2.09
C LEU A 89 -4.87 4.36 -1.12
N ASP A 90 -4.77 5.59 -1.60
CA ASP A 90 -4.77 6.80 -0.76
C ASP A 90 -6.00 6.87 0.16
N GLN A 91 -7.18 6.60 -0.39
CA GLN A 91 -8.41 6.60 0.41
C GLN A 91 -8.49 5.41 1.37
N LEU A 92 -7.91 4.27 0.96
CA LEU A 92 -7.86 3.09 1.81
C LEU A 92 -6.96 3.34 3.02
N TYR A 93 -5.77 3.89 2.80
CA TYR A 93 -4.81 4.15 3.87
C TYR A 93 -5.27 5.28 4.82
N LYS A 94 -5.95 6.30 4.31
CA LYS A 94 -6.56 7.35 5.15
C LYS A 94 -7.60 6.80 6.15
N LYS A 95 -8.26 5.69 5.84
CA LYS A 95 -9.16 5.02 6.79
C LYS A 95 -8.45 4.33 7.95
N HIS A 96 -7.14 4.15 7.84
CA HIS A 96 -6.30 3.48 8.83
C HIS A 96 -5.40 4.44 9.61
N ASN A 97 -5.81 5.71 9.73
CA ASN A 97 -5.08 6.72 10.49
C ASN A 97 -4.91 6.36 11.97
N ASP A 98 -5.84 5.60 12.55
CA ASP A 98 -5.76 5.05 13.89
C ASP A 98 -4.55 4.11 14.05
N TYR A 99 -4.32 3.22 13.11
CA TYR A 99 -3.13 2.35 13.11
C TYR A 99 -1.83 3.14 12.92
N ALA A 100 -1.83 4.15 12.04
CA ALA A 100 -0.68 5.01 11.83
C ALA A 100 -0.30 5.74 13.13
N SER A 101 -1.27 6.29 13.84
CA SER A 101 -1.05 6.94 15.13
C SER A 101 -0.48 5.96 16.17
N GLU A 102 -0.99 4.74 16.25
CA GLU A 102 -0.50 3.71 17.16
C GLU A 102 0.97 3.34 16.88
N ILE A 103 1.35 3.19 15.60
CA ILE A 103 2.73 2.89 15.20
C ILE A 103 3.67 4.02 15.64
N VAL A 104 3.29 5.27 15.40
CA VAL A 104 4.12 6.43 15.77
C VAL A 104 4.24 6.55 17.30
N PHE A 105 3.15 6.37 18.05
CA PHE A 105 3.21 6.37 19.50
C PHE A 105 4.12 5.26 20.03
N LYS A 106 4.05 4.06 19.49
CA LYS A 106 4.95 2.96 19.84
C LYS A 106 6.40 3.28 19.52
N ALA A 107 6.66 3.89 18.37
CA ALA A 107 8.02 4.30 17.97
C ALA A 107 8.61 5.38 18.91
N ILE A 108 7.78 6.34 19.35
CA ILE A 108 8.18 7.39 20.30
C ILE A 108 8.41 6.81 21.71
N ALA A 109 7.52 5.90 22.15
CA ALA A 109 7.59 5.31 23.48
C ALA A 109 8.75 4.32 23.65
N ASN A 110 9.25 3.74 22.55
CA ASN A 110 10.36 2.83 22.57
C ASN A 110 11.64 3.57 22.24
N GLU A 111 12.50 3.80 23.25
CA GLU A 111 13.80 4.39 23.05
C GLU A 111 14.66 3.57 22.06
N LYS A 112 15.64 4.23 21.43
CA LYS A 112 16.57 3.61 20.46
C LYS A 112 17.13 2.25 20.90
N GLY A 113 17.38 2.06 22.19
CA GLY A 113 17.87 0.80 22.75
C GLY A 113 16.95 -0.40 22.53
N TYR A 114 15.63 -0.19 22.48
CA TYR A 114 14.69 -1.28 22.19
C TYR A 114 14.72 -1.69 20.71
N ILE A 115 14.80 -0.73 19.81
CA ILE A 115 14.91 -0.97 18.36
C ILE A 115 16.22 -1.70 18.04
N ASP A 116 17.31 -1.32 18.67
CA ASP A 116 18.62 -1.97 18.49
C ASP A 116 18.62 -3.39 19.06
N SER A 117 17.94 -3.65 20.18
CA SER A 117 17.81 -5.00 20.74
C SER A 117 17.01 -5.94 19.84
N ILE A 118 15.98 -5.45 19.13
CA ILE A 118 15.20 -6.26 18.17
C ILE A 118 16.02 -6.59 16.92
N LYS A 119 16.86 -5.67 16.43
CA LYS A 119 17.75 -5.92 15.30
C LYS A 119 18.75 -7.03 15.55
N HIS A 120 19.18 -7.20 16.81
CA HIS A 120 20.11 -8.26 17.21
C HIS A 120 19.46 -9.64 17.40
N VAL A 121 18.14 -9.74 17.46
CA VAL A 121 17.38 -11.00 17.58
C VAL A 121 17.00 -11.59 16.22
N SER A 122 17.16 -10.84 15.14
CA SER A 122 16.82 -11.24 13.77
C SER A 122 18.07 -11.74 13.00
N CYS A 123 18.85 -12.63 13.60
CA CYS A 123 19.86 -13.43 12.92
C CYS A 123 19.47 -14.90 12.93
#